data_5c8a3434bfc8691029280de823ca5b3f
#
_entry.id   5c8a3434bfc8691029280de823ca5b3f
#
_cell.length_a   1.000
_cell.length_b   1.000
_cell.length_c   1.000
_cell.angle_alpha   90.00
_cell.angle_beta   90.00
_cell.angle_gamma   90.00
#
_symmetry.space_group_name_H-M   'P 1'
#
loop_
_entity.id
_entity.type
_entity.pdbx_description
1 polymer ?
#
loop_
_entity_poly.entity_id
_entity_poly.type
_entity_poly.pdbx_seq_one_letter_code
_entity_poly.pdbx_strand_id
1 'polypeptide(L)'
;MAEPRVFLKENRGRIEENYLEQAKNLPRVFAPVDEKLQKCTEEVALACKYLYAFMPYSDIGNYPFEVFLDYAENGVKLWKENPQVADLPEEIFLNYVLFHRVNEEEIAQCRTYFRTEIGSRIQGMNFREAALEVNYWCAEEATYHCTDDRTLSAISVYRRGNGRCGEESVFTVNALRSVGVPARQVYAPKWSHCDDNHAWVEIWCDGKWYFLGACEPEEILNKGWFTNASSRAMMIHSRVFDTKIPEGEVIGTDGMVTMLNELKRYAVTKE
;
A
#
# COMPACT_ATOMS: atom_id res chain seq x y z
N MET A 1 28.27 -6.61 -15.64
CA MET A 1 26.81 -6.87 -15.42
C MET A 1 26.65 -7.10 -13.94
N ALA A 2 25.80 -6.33 -13.26
CA ALA A 2 25.48 -6.60 -11.84
C ALA A 2 24.83 -7.99 -11.76
N GLU A 3 25.17 -8.76 -10.72
CA GLU A 3 24.50 -10.04 -10.46
C GLU A 3 22.99 -9.79 -10.28
N PRO A 4 22.12 -10.66 -10.83
CA PRO A 4 20.68 -10.52 -10.64
C PRO A 4 20.37 -10.57 -9.14
N ARG A 5 19.67 -9.56 -8.64
CA ARG A 5 19.25 -9.52 -7.22
C ARG A 5 18.33 -10.71 -6.93
N VAL A 6 18.64 -11.44 -5.89
CA VAL A 6 17.80 -12.54 -5.40
C VAL A 6 16.57 -11.94 -4.73
N PHE A 7 15.39 -12.38 -5.14
CA PHE A 7 14.11 -11.89 -4.60
C PHE A 7 14.02 -12.08 -3.08
N LEU A 8 13.80 -10.99 -2.35
CA LEU A 8 13.64 -10.93 -0.89
C LEU A 8 14.73 -11.67 -0.10
N LYS A 9 15.99 -11.58 -0.55
CA LYS A 9 17.13 -12.28 0.04
C LYS A 9 17.31 -11.97 1.53
N GLU A 10 17.16 -10.70 1.91
CA GLU A 10 17.41 -10.23 3.28
C GLU A 10 16.29 -10.62 4.26
N ASN A 11 15.06 -10.76 3.76
CA ASN A 11 13.88 -11.04 4.58
C ASN A 11 13.39 -12.49 4.49
N ARG A 12 13.94 -13.33 3.62
CA ARG A 12 13.47 -14.73 3.40
C ARG A 12 13.33 -15.53 4.70
N GLY A 13 14.38 -15.58 5.51
CA GLY A 13 14.38 -16.35 6.77
C GLY A 13 13.29 -15.87 7.73
N ARG A 14 13.15 -14.56 7.90
CA ARG A 14 12.12 -13.95 8.75
C ARG A 14 10.70 -14.26 8.23
N ILE A 15 10.49 -14.18 6.93
CA ILE A 15 9.19 -14.48 6.31
C ILE A 15 8.81 -15.94 6.55
N GLU A 16 9.74 -16.86 6.31
CA GLU A 16 9.49 -18.28 6.50
C GLU A 16 9.23 -18.64 7.96
N GLU A 17 9.98 -18.07 8.89
CA GLU A 17 9.79 -18.28 10.33
C GLU A 17 8.40 -17.81 10.80
N ASN A 18 8.02 -16.58 10.46
CA ASN A 18 6.72 -16.03 10.84
C ASN A 18 5.55 -16.79 10.15
N TYR A 19 5.71 -17.18 8.88
CA TYR A 19 4.71 -17.99 8.20
C TYR A 19 4.49 -19.33 8.91
N LEU A 20 5.56 -20.02 9.29
CA LEU A 20 5.48 -21.30 10.01
C LEU A 20 4.85 -21.15 11.40
N GLU A 21 5.11 -20.04 12.09
CA GLU A 21 4.46 -19.74 13.36
C GLU A 21 2.94 -19.56 13.20
N GLN A 22 2.51 -18.80 12.21
CA GLN A 22 1.08 -18.65 11.90
C GLN A 22 0.43 -19.98 11.50
N ALA A 23 1.12 -20.78 10.67
CA ALA A 23 0.63 -22.09 10.26
C ALA A 23 0.43 -23.06 11.44
N LYS A 24 1.31 -23.02 12.45
CA LYS A 24 1.13 -23.80 13.70
C LYS A 24 -0.10 -23.37 14.50
N ASN A 25 -0.37 -22.06 14.53
CA ASN A 25 -1.50 -21.49 15.27
C ASN A 25 -2.84 -21.73 14.55
N LEU A 26 -2.85 -21.78 13.22
CA LEU A 26 -4.03 -21.87 12.38
C LEU A 26 -3.96 -23.02 11.34
N PRO A 27 -3.70 -24.28 11.76
CA PRO A 27 -3.37 -25.37 10.82
C PRO A 27 -4.49 -25.68 9.82
N ARG A 28 -5.77 -25.50 10.19
CA ARG A 28 -6.91 -25.74 9.29
C ARG A 28 -6.97 -24.76 8.13
N VAL A 29 -6.47 -23.54 8.33
CA VAL A 29 -6.45 -22.49 7.30
C VAL A 29 -5.21 -22.64 6.41
N PHE A 30 -4.06 -22.93 7.03
CA PHE A 30 -2.79 -22.97 6.30
C PHE A 30 -2.58 -24.25 5.49
N ALA A 31 -3.14 -25.40 5.87
CA ALA A 31 -3.00 -26.62 5.08
C ALA A 31 -3.47 -26.47 3.61
N PRO A 32 -4.66 -25.92 3.30
CA PRO A 32 -5.05 -25.61 1.92
C PRO A 32 -4.17 -24.57 1.23
N VAL A 33 -3.62 -23.59 1.99
CA VAL A 33 -2.69 -22.60 1.47
C VAL A 33 -1.39 -23.26 1.03
N ASP A 34 -0.82 -24.14 1.85
CA ASP A 34 0.41 -24.90 1.54
C ASP A 34 0.27 -25.72 0.25
N GLU A 35 -0.88 -26.37 0.03
CA GLU A 35 -1.15 -27.11 -1.20
C GLU A 35 -1.16 -26.20 -2.45
N LYS A 36 -1.64 -24.96 -2.31
CA LYS A 36 -1.68 -23.97 -3.40
C LYS A 36 -0.29 -23.38 -3.64
N LEU A 37 0.48 -23.10 -2.58
CA LEU A 37 1.85 -22.60 -2.69
C LEU A 37 2.78 -23.53 -3.45
N GLN A 38 2.59 -24.85 -3.35
CA GLN A 38 3.35 -25.87 -4.12
C GLN A 38 3.18 -25.74 -5.64
N LYS A 39 2.13 -25.07 -6.10
CA LYS A 39 1.84 -24.83 -7.53
C LYS A 39 2.40 -23.51 -8.04
N CYS A 40 2.90 -22.66 -7.15
CA CYS A 40 3.48 -21.37 -7.48
C CYS A 40 4.98 -21.47 -7.79
N THR A 41 5.53 -20.47 -8.47
CA THR A 41 7.00 -20.32 -8.52
C THR A 41 7.53 -19.99 -7.13
N GLU A 42 8.82 -20.22 -6.91
CA GLU A 42 9.45 -19.99 -5.60
C GLU A 42 9.25 -18.53 -5.11
N GLU A 43 9.41 -17.56 -6.00
CA GLU A 43 9.26 -16.14 -5.64
C GLU A 43 7.80 -15.78 -5.32
N VAL A 44 6.83 -16.29 -6.10
CA VAL A 44 5.40 -16.06 -5.83
C VAL A 44 5.00 -16.74 -4.52
N ALA A 45 5.49 -17.96 -4.26
CA ALA A 45 5.24 -18.64 -2.99
C ALA A 45 5.82 -17.85 -1.80
N LEU A 46 7.03 -17.29 -1.94
CA LEU A 46 7.65 -16.46 -0.90
C LEU A 46 6.86 -15.15 -0.68
N ALA A 47 6.41 -14.50 -1.75
CA ALA A 47 5.55 -13.31 -1.65
C ALA A 47 4.22 -13.62 -0.97
N CYS A 48 3.56 -14.74 -1.31
CA CYS A 48 2.34 -15.18 -0.61
C CYS A 48 2.62 -15.48 0.87
N LYS A 49 3.72 -16.16 1.20
CA LYS A 49 4.11 -16.40 2.60
C LYS A 49 4.29 -15.11 3.37
N TYR A 50 4.87 -14.07 2.76
CA TYR A 50 4.96 -12.75 3.39
C TYR A 50 3.58 -12.19 3.73
N LEU A 51 2.64 -12.21 2.78
CA LEU A 51 1.28 -11.73 3.03
C LEU A 51 0.63 -12.48 4.19
N TYR A 52 0.66 -13.82 4.16
CA TYR A 52 0.06 -14.67 5.20
C TYR A 52 0.76 -14.58 6.57
N ALA A 53 2.06 -14.26 6.59
CA ALA A 53 2.82 -14.10 7.84
C ALA A 53 2.44 -12.84 8.62
N PHE A 54 2.01 -11.78 7.90
CA PHE A 54 1.84 -10.44 8.49
C PHE A 54 0.43 -9.86 8.31
N MET A 55 -0.48 -10.54 7.61
CA MET A 55 -1.86 -10.04 7.47
C MET A 55 -2.65 -10.15 8.78
N PRO A 56 -3.61 -9.26 9.02
CA PRO A 56 -4.55 -9.40 10.12
C PRO A 56 -5.31 -10.73 10.10
N TYR A 57 -5.62 -11.29 11.25
CA TYR A 57 -6.34 -12.58 11.35
C TYR A 57 -7.69 -12.58 10.62
N SER A 58 -8.37 -11.45 10.59
CA SER A 58 -9.62 -11.30 9.82
C SER A 58 -9.41 -11.56 8.33
N ASP A 59 -8.27 -11.18 7.77
CA ASP A 59 -7.97 -11.39 6.35
C ASP A 59 -7.75 -12.87 6.05
N ILE A 60 -7.04 -13.55 6.94
CA ILE A 60 -6.77 -15.00 6.80
C ILE A 60 -8.06 -15.80 6.69
N GLY A 61 -9.08 -15.42 7.48
CA GLY A 61 -10.36 -16.14 7.54
C GLY A 61 -11.39 -15.73 6.49
N ASN A 62 -11.34 -14.48 6.02
CA ASN A 62 -12.43 -13.89 5.24
C ASN A 62 -12.20 -13.92 3.72
N TYR A 63 -10.95 -14.03 3.26
CA TYR A 63 -10.62 -13.91 1.85
C TYR A 63 -9.98 -15.19 1.29
N PRO A 64 -10.33 -15.61 0.07
CA PRO A 64 -9.74 -16.78 -0.56
C PRO A 64 -8.28 -16.49 -1.00
N PHE A 65 -7.47 -17.56 -1.09
CA PHE A 65 -6.06 -17.48 -1.49
C PHE A 65 -5.83 -16.72 -2.81
N GLU A 66 -6.73 -16.86 -3.77
CA GLU A 66 -6.64 -16.26 -5.09
C GLU A 66 -6.62 -14.72 -5.05
N VAL A 67 -7.19 -14.13 -4.00
CA VAL A 67 -7.09 -12.68 -3.77
C VAL A 67 -5.65 -12.30 -3.49
N PHE A 68 -5.00 -12.96 -2.54
CA PHE A 68 -3.61 -12.68 -2.18
C PHE A 68 -2.61 -13.10 -3.26
N LEU A 69 -2.94 -14.11 -4.05
CA LEU A 69 -2.15 -14.53 -5.21
C LEU A 69 -2.01 -13.40 -6.25
N ASP A 70 -3.09 -12.64 -6.52
CA ASP A 70 -3.03 -11.47 -7.43
C ASP A 70 -2.00 -10.43 -6.97
N TYR A 71 -1.94 -10.14 -5.66
CA TYR A 71 -0.96 -9.23 -5.09
C TYR A 71 0.47 -9.77 -5.20
N ALA A 72 0.66 -11.05 -4.90
CA ALA A 72 1.96 -11.71 -4.94
C ALA A 72 2.50 -11.80 -6.37
N GLU A 73 1.71 -12.25 -7.33
CA GLU A 73 2.08 -12.35 -8.75
C GLU A 73 2.42 -10.99 -9.33
N ASN A 74 1.60 -9.97 -9.04
CA ASN A 74 1.88 -8.61 -9.47
C ASN A 74 3.19 -8.08 -8.88
N GLY A 75 3.42 -8.25 -7.58
CA GLY A 75 4.64 -7.81 -6.91
C GLY A 75 5.91 -8.48 -7.48
N VAL A 76 5.88 -9.80 -7.68
CA VAL A 76 7.00 -10.55 -8.28
C VAL A 76 7.26 -10.10 -9.71
N LYS A 77 6.21 -9.88 -10.49
CA LYS A 77 6.33 -9.39 -11.86
C LYS A 77 6.98 -8.01 -11.91
N LEU A 78 6.54 -7.09 -11.06
CA LEU A 78 7.13 -5.76 -10.95
C LEU A 78 8.61 -5.82 -10.56
N TRP A 79 8.97 -6.64 -9.58
CA TRP A 79 10.37 -6.85 -9.20
C TRP A 79 11.25 -7.34 -10.37
N LYS A 80 10.72 -8.24 -11.18
CA LYS A 80 11.46 -8.82 -12.32
C LYS A 80 11.57 -7.87 -13.52
N GLU A 81 10.53 -7.08 -13.78
CA GLU A 81 10.41 -6.32 -15.02
C GLU A 81 10.74 -4.82 -14.86
N ASN A 82 10.67 -4.27 -13.64
CA ASN A 82 10.95 -2.86 -13.38
C ASN A 82 12.23 -2.68 -12.53
N PRO A 83 13.33 -2.19 -13.11
CA PRO A 83 14.58 -1.96 -12.37
C PRO A 83 14.42 -1.01 -11.18
N GLN A 84 13.55 0.02 -11.27
CA GLN A 84 13.31 0.93 -10.15
C GLN A 84 12.70 0.20 -8.95
N VAL A 85 11.81 -0.79 -9.20
CA VAL A 85 11.21 -1.62 -8.14
C VAL A 85 12.25 -2.59 -7.56
N ALA A 86 13.07 -3.21 -8.40
CA ALA A 86 14.14 -4.11 -7.96
C ALA A 86 15.22 -3.39 -7.13
N ASP A 87 15.38 -2.08 -7.31
CA ASP A 87 16.33 -1.23 -6.57
C ASP A 87 15.81 -0.68 -5.25
N LEU A 88 14.53 -0.88 -4.94
CA LEU A 88 13.95 -0.49 -3.65
C LEU A 88 14.60 -1.26 -2.49
N PRO A 89 14.74 -0.62 -1.31
CA PRO A 89 14.94 -1.35 -0.07
C PRO A 89 13.84 -2.40 0.11
N GLU A 90 14.19 -3.62 0.54
CA GLU A 90 13.20 -4.71 0.64
C GLU A 90 12.03 -4.33 1.56
N GLU A 91 12.27 -3.59 2.65
CA GLU A 91 11.23 -3.13 3.57
C GLU A 91 10.22 -2.17 2.90
N ILE A 92 10.71 -1.31 2.00
CA ILE A 92 9.85 -0.40 1.24
C ILE A 92 9.01 -1.20 0.23
N PHE A 93 9.64 -2.13 -0.49
CA PHE A 93 8.93 -3.00 -1.41
C PHE A 93 7.87 -3.85 -0.69
N LEU A 94 8.24 -4.51 0.40
CA LEU A 94 7.36 -5.38 1.18
C LEU A 94 6.13 -4.63 1.69
N ASN A 95 6.32 -3.52 2.38
CA ASN A 95 5.23 -2.80 3.05
C ASN A 95 4.39 -1.94 2.10
N TYR A 96 5.01 -1.37 1.05
CA TYR A 96 4.38 -0.28 0.30
C TYR A 96 4.22 -0.55 -1.20
N VAL A 97 4.64 -1.73 -1.68
CA VAL A 97 4.34 -2.23 -3.03
C VAL A 97 3.59 -3.56 -2.94
N LEU A 98 4.17 -4.55 -2.25
CA LEU A 98 3.65 -5.92 -2.21
C LEU A 98 2.41 -6.05 -1.31
N PHE A 99 2.44 -5.48 -0.09
CA PHE A 99 1.41 -5.72 0.91
C PHE A 99 0.01 -5.31 0.40
N HIS A 100 -0.98 -6.16 0.67
CA HIS A 100 -2.32 -6.03 0.13
C HIS A 100 -3.14 -4.93 0.78
N ARG A 101 -2.99 -4.73 2.10
CA ARG A 101 -3.82 -3.84 2.88
C ARG A 101 -3.26 -2.41 2.94
N VAL A 102 -4.16 -1.46 2.94
CA VAL A 102 -3.87 -0.02 3.06
C VAL A 102 -4.40 0.52 4.39
N ASN A 103 -5.64 0.16 4.73
CA ASN A 103 -6.40 0.63 5.89
C ASN A 103 -7.25 -0.54 6.45
N GLU A 104 -8.55 -0.32 6.65
CA GLU A 104 -9.57 -1.28 7.10
C GLU A 104 -10.56 -1.63 5.97
N GLU A 105 -10.15 -1.41 4.73
CA GLU A 105 -10.94 -1.64 3.54
C GLU A 105 -11.28 -3.12 3.31
N GLU A 106 -12.34 -3.37 2.56
CA GLU A 106 -12.57 -4.67 1.94
C GLU A 106 -11.44 -4.99 0.97
N ILE A 107 -11.00 -6.25 0.93
CA ILE A 107 -9.93 -6.71 0.04
C ILE A 107 -10.51 -7.48 -1.14
N ALA A 108 -10.03 -7.16 -2.33
CA ALA A 108 -10.38 -7.85 -3.57
C ALA A 108 -9.21 -7.83 -4.55
N GLN A 109 -9.22 -8.72 -5.52
CA GLN A 109 -8.25 -8.68 -6.63
C GLN A 109 -8.36 -7.35 -7.37
N CYS A 110 -7.22 -6.68 -7.57
CA CYS A 110 -7.18 -5.40 -8.28
C CYS A 110 -5.81 -5.10 -8.92
N ARG A 111 -4.73 -5.71 -8.42
CA ARG A 111 -3.36 -5.31 -8.81
C ARG A 111 -3.06 -5.59 -10.27
N THR A 112 -3.35 -6.79 -10.74
CA THR A 112 -3.14 -7.15 -12.15
C THR A 112 -4.06 -6.34 -13.06
N TYR A 113 -5.29 -6.09 -12.65
CA TYR A 113 -6.23 -5.27 -13.40
C TYR A 113 -5.72 -3.83 -13.56
N PHE A 114 -5.43 -3.13 -12.45
CA PHE A 114 -4.96 -1.74 -12.50
C PHE A 114 -3.63 -1.61 -13.25
N ARG A 115 -2.70 -2.56 -13.08
CA ARG A 115 -1.45 -2.56 -13.85
C ARG A 115 -1.73 -2.61 -15.36
N THR A 116 -2.72 -3.37 -15.79
CA THR A 116 -3.09 -3.48 -17.21
C THR A 116 -3.67 -2.17 -17.73
N GLU A 117 -4.57 -1.54 -16.97
CA GLU A 117 -5.21 -0.27 -17.36
C GLU A 117 -4.20 0.90 -17.40
N ILE A 118 -3.29 0.96 -16.41
CA ILE A 118 -2.40 2.12 -16.20
C ILE A 118 -1.07 1.98 -16.94
N GLY A 119 -0.61 0.74 -17.18
CA GLY A 119 0.78 0.47 -17.57
C GLY A 119 1.26 1.21 -18.82
N SER A 120 0.40 1.40 -19.83
CA SER A 120 0.75 2.14 -21.04
C SER A 120 0.91 3.65 -20.82
N ARG A 121 0.22 4.23 -19.83
CA ARG A 121 0.26 5.66 -19.53
C ARG A 121 1.58 6.09 -18.87
N ILE A 122 2.20 5.19 -18.11
CA ILE A 122 3.40 5.48 -17.32
C ILE A 122 4.70 4.94 -17.92
N GLN A 123 4.66 4.45 -19.15
CA GLN A 123 5.82 3.83 -19.79
C GLN A 123 7.01 4.80 -19.87
N GLY A 124 8.15 4.39 -19.31
CA GLY A 124 9.39 5.19 -19.28
C GLY A 124 9.45 6.27 -18.19
N MET A 125 8.42 6.40 -17.36
CA MET A 125 8.37 7.36 -16.25
C MET A 125 9.15 6.86 -15.04
N ASN A 126 9.72 7.80 -14.28
CA ASN A 126 10.21 7.52 -12.93
C ASN A 126 9.05 7.53 -11.93
N PHE A 127 9.30 7.16 -10.66
CA PHE A 127 8.25 7.06 -9.63
C PHE A 127 7.49 8.37 -9.40
N ARG A 128 8.18 9.52 -9.50
CA ARG A 128 7.56 10.84 -9.33
C ARG A 128 6.58 11.15 -10.45
N GLU A 129 7.02 10.97 -11.68
CA GLU A 129 6.20 11.19 -12.88
C GLU A 129 5.03 10.20 -12.93
N ALA A 130 5.30 8.91 -12.67
CA ALA A 130 4.28 7.88 -12.62
C ALA A 130 3.24 8.16 -11.52
N ALA A 131 3.65 8.65 -10.35
CA ALA A 131 2.71 8.98 -9.28
C ALA A 131 1.73 10.09 -9.65
N LEU A 132 2.21 11.14 -10.30
CA LEU A 132 1.36 12.22 -10.79
C LEU A 132 0.39 11.72 -11.86
N GLU A 133 0.87 10.96 -12.85
CA GLU A 133 0.04 10.41 -13.93
C GLU A 133 -1.00 9.42 -13.42
N VAL A 134 -0.63 8.53 -12.49
CA VAL A 134 -1.59 7.61 -11.85
C VAL A 134 -2.68 8.39 -11.10
N ASN A 135 -2.33 9.48 -10.42
CA ASN A 135 -3.31 10.28 -9.71
C ASN A 135 -4.28 11.00 -10.67
N TYR A 136 -3.79 11.46 -11.83
CA TYR A 136 -4.66 11.97 -12.90
C TYR A 136 -5.62 10.89 -13.38
N TRP A 137 -5.13 9.67 -13.66
CA TRP A 137 -5.99 8.54 -14.01
C TRP A 137 -7.02 8.24 -12.91
N CYS A 138 -6.62 8.23 -11.65
CA CYS A 138 -7.56 8.02 -10.53
C CYS A 138 -8.68 9.06 -10.50
N ALA A 139 -8.36 10.34 -10.78
CA ALA A 139 -9.35 11.42 -10.84
C ALA A 139 -10.28 11.34 -12.05
N GLU A 140 -9.84 10.73 -13.15
CA GLU A 140 -10.71 10.41 -14.31
C GLU A 140 -11.73 9.32 -13.97
N GLU A 141 -11.35 8.36 -13.11
CA GLU A 141 -12.14 7.16 -12.80
C GLU A 141 -13.01 7.31 -11.55
N ALA A 142 -12.64 8.14 -10.58
CA ALA A 142 -13.39 8.32 -9.34
C ALA A 142 -13.39 9.77 -8.85
N THR A 143 -14.49 10.18 -8.24
CA THR A 143 -14.67 11.49 -7.64
C THR A 143 -15.19 11.38 -6.21
N TYR A 144 -14.96 12.42 -5.40
CA TYR A 144 -15.43 12.46 -4.02
C TYR A 144 -16.96 12.41 -3.94
N HIS A 145 -17.45 11.51 -3.08
CA HIS A 145 -18.85 11.44 -2.70
C HIS A 145 -18.99 10.83 -1.31
N CYS A 146 -19.84 11.43 -0.47
CA CYS A 146 -20.21 10.82 0.81
C CYS A 146 -20.86 9.46 0.60
N THR A 147 -20.36 8.46 1.32
CA THR A 147 -20.87 7.09 1.29
C THR A 147 -21.29 6.65 2.68
N ASP A 148 -21.60 5.36 2.88
CA ASP A 148 -21.80 4.81 4.22
C ASP A 148 -20.45 4.65 4.97
N ASP A 149 -20.48 4.16 6.21
CA ASP A 149 -19.28 4.08 7.06
C ASP A 149 -18.29 2.96 6.67
N ARG A 150 -18.65 2.09 5.73
CA ARG A 150 -17.79 1.01 5.27
C ARG A 150 -16.76 1.52 4.26
N THR A 151 -15.53 1.03 4.38
CA THR A 151 -14.49 1.32 3.40
C THR A 151 -14.46 0.22 2.34
N LEU A 152 -14.80 0.58 1.11
CA LEU A 152 -14.84 -0.34 -0.03
C LEU A 152 -13.44 -0.76 -0.48
N SER A 153 -13.37 -1.90 -1.17
CA SER A 153 -12.14 -2.31 -1.88
C SER A 153 -11.82 -1.36 -3.04
N ALA A 154 -10.54 -1.25 -3.38
CA ALA A 154 -10.07 -0.39 -4.47
C ALA A 154 -10.81 -0.64 -5.79
N ILE A 155 -11.06 -1.91 -6.16
CA ILE A 155 -11.77 -2.25 -7.39
C ILE A 155 -13.27 -1.88 -7.31
N SER A 156 -13.85 -1.86 -6.12
CA SER A 156 -15.24 -1.43 -5.92
C SER A 156 -15.37 0.09 -6.06
N VAL A 157 -14.39 0.86 -5.55
CA VAL A 157 -14.34 2.32 -5.75
C VAL A 157 -14.23 2.64 -7.23
N TYR A 158 -13.30 1.99 -7.95
CA TYR A 158 -13.17 2.13 -9.40
C TYR A 158 -14.48 1.85 -10.16
N ARG A 159 -15.13 0.72 -9.89
CA ARG A 159 -16.39 0.34 -10.55
C ARG A 159 -17.55 1.27 -10.24
N ARG A 160 -17.56 1.83 -9.05
CA ARG A 160 -18.60 2.76 -8.60
C ARG A 160 -18.37 4.19 -9.10
N GLY A 161 -17.11 4.57 -9.37
CA GLY A 161 -16.73 5.90 -9.84
C GLY A 161 -16.78 6.98 -8.75
N ASN A 162 -16.86 6.61 -7.48
CA ASN A 162 -16.84 7.57 -6.37
C ASN A 162 -16.50 6.93 -5.03
N GLY A 163 -16.08 7.77 -4.06
CA GLY A 163 -15.77 7.36 -2.71
C GLY A 163 -15.52 8.55 -1.78
N ARG A 164 -15.44 8.29 -0.47
CA ARG A 164 -14.94 9.26 0.51
C ARG A 164 -13.42 9.35 0.40
N CYS A 165 -12.79 10.33 1.04
CA CYS A 165 -11.34 10.49 1.05
C CYS A 165 -10.58 9.20 1.47
N GLY A 166 -11.10 8.45 2.43
CA GLY A 166 -10.55 7.16 2.85
C GLY A 166 -10.62 6.09 1.76
N GLU A 167 -11.69 6.07 0.96
CA GLU A 167 -11.90 5.16 -0.17
C GLU A 167 -11.09 5.59 -1.40
N GLU A 168 -11.06 6.88 -1.71
CA GLU A 168 -10.24 7.45 -2.79
C GLU A 168 -8.75 7.18 -2.53
N SER A 169 -8.28 7.32 -1.28
CA SER A 169 -6.89 7.02 -0.94
C SER A 169 -6.57 5.52 -0.99
N VAL A 170 -7.49 4.63 -0.61
CA VAL A 170 -7.34 3.17 -0.81
C VAL A 170 -7.22 2.83 -2.29
N PHE A 171 -8.08 3.43 -3.12
CA PHE A 171 -8.04 3.26 -4.58
C PHE A 171 -6.71 3.74 -5.16
N THR A 172 -6.32 4.98 -4.87
CA THR A 172 -5.08 5.59 -5.38
C THR A 172 -3.84 4.82 -4.93
N VAL A 173 -3.75 4.38 -3.66
CA VAL A 173 -2.63 3.56 -3.16
C VAL A 173 -2.55 2.23 -3.90
N ASN A 174 -3.69 1.54 -4.13
CA ASN A 174 -3.69 0.29 -4.89
C ASN A 174 -3.31 0.48 -6.36
N ALA A 175 -3.77 1.56 -7.00
CA ALA A 175 -3.37 1.94 -8.35
C ALA A 175 -1.84 2.17 -8.46
N LEU A 176 -1.27 2.95 -7.55
CA LEU A 176 0.17 3.23 -7.46
C LEU A 176 0.99 1.95 -7.23
N ARG A 177 0.61 1.16 -6.21
CA ARG A 177 1.30 -0.10 -5.90
C ARG A 177 1.21 -1.10 -7.06
N SER A 178 0.12 -1.08 -7.84
CA SER A 178 -0.07 -1.99 -8.99
C SER A 178 0.97 -1.80 -10.08
N VAL A 179 1.52 -0.61 -10.20
CA VAL A 179 2.56 -0.24 -11.18
C VAL A 179 3.95 -0.07 -10.55
N GLY A 180 4.09 -0.43 -9.26
CA GLY A 180 5.37 -0.48 -8.57
C GLY A 180 5.78 0.80 -7.85
N VAL A 181 4.95 1.84 -7.84
CA VAL A 181 5.20 3.05 -7.04
C VAL A 181 4.89 2.75 -5.57
N PRO A 182 5.88 2.80 -4.66
CA PRO A 182 5.61 2.56 -3.25
C PRO A 182 4.71 3.66 -2.69
N ALA A 183 3.58 3.26 -2.10
CA ALA A 183 2.58 4.20 -1.63
C ALA A 183 1.90 3.74 -0.35
N ARG A 184 1.42 4.70 0.45
CA ARG A 184 0.65 4.47 1.67
C ARG A 184 -0.41 5.53 1.87
N GLN A 185 -1.46 5.19 2.62
CA GLN A 185 -2.42 6.16 3.11
C GLN A 185 -1.84 6.89 4.32
N VAL A 186 -2.13 8.18 4.40
CA VAL A 186 -1.90 9.02 5.56
C VAL A 186 -3.22 9.61 6.01
N TYR A 187 -3.43 9.70 7.32
CA TYR A 187 -4.69 10.10 7.91
C TYR A 187 -4.52 11.11 9.03
N ALA A 188 -5.27 12.20 8.95
CA ALA A 188 -5.50 13.14 10.04
C ALA A 188 -6.89 12.89 10.63
N PRO A 189 -6.99 12.30 11.84
CA PRO A 189 -8.28 11.93 12.42
C PRO A 189 -9.14 13.13 12.81
N LYS A 190 -8.51 14.27 13.03
CA LYS A 190 -9.18 15.51 13.36
C LYS A 190 -8.33 16.71 13.02
N TRP A 191 -8.93 17.70 12.37
CA TRP A 191 -8.31 19.00 12.15
C TRP A 191 -8.28 19.86 13.43
N SER A 192 -7.29 20.74 13.55
CA SER A 192 -7.20 21.67 14.68
C SER A 192 -8.29 22.76 14.69
N HIS A 193 -8.94 22.99 13.56
CA HIS A 193 -9.87 24.10 13.35
C HIS A 193 -11.32 23.68 13.13
N CYS A 194 -11.58 22.38 12.94
CA CYS A 194 -12.94 21.85 12.76
C CYS A 194 -13.01 20.38 13.14
N ASP A 195 -14.22 19.89 13.36
CA ASP A 195 -14.51 18.50 13.73
C ASP A 195 -14.67 17.64 12.47
N ASP A 196 -13.60 17.58 11.68
CA ASP A 196 -13.55 16.80 10.45
C ASP A 196 -12.18 16.11 10.32
N ASN A 197 -12.08 15.15 9.45
CA ASN A 197 -10.89 14.33 9.19
C ASN A 197 -10.51 14.36 7.71
N HIS A 198 -9.32 13.85 7.39
CA HIS A 198 -8.93 13.68 5.99
C HIS A 198 -7.92 12.54 5.83
N ALA A 199 -8.04 11.83 4.70
CA ALA A 199 -7.10 10.83 4.26
C ALA A 199 -6.52 11.22 2.90
N TRP A 200 -5.21 11.06 2.73
CA TRP A 200 -4.50 11.30 1.48
C TRP A 200 -3.39 10.27 1.29
N VAL A 201 -2.53 10.46 0.31
CA VAL A 201 -1.51 9.49 -0.09
C VAL A 201 -0.11 10.05 0.05
N GLU A 202 0.83 9.24 0.50
CA GLU A 202 2.26 9.45 0.36
C GLU A 202 2.87 8.41 -0.57
N ILE A 203 3.84 8.82 -1.39
CA ILE A 203 4.66 7.96 -2.23
C ILE A 203 6.13 8.04 -1.83
N TRP A 204 6.86 6.94 -1.98
CA TRP A 204 8.29 6.89 -1.76
C TRP A 204 9.05 7.03 -3.07
N CYS A 205 9.88 8.05 -3.17
CA CYS A 205 10.85 8.18 -4.25
C CYS A 205 12.05 8.99 -3.77
N ASP A 206 13.19 8.84 -4.40
CA ASP A 206 14.44 9.57 -4.09
C ASP A 206 14.84 9.47 -2.61
N GLY A 207 14.56 8.33 -1.96
CA GLY A 207 14.91 8.07 -0.57
C GLY A 207 14.02 8.74 0.48
N LYS A 208 12.86 9.29 0.11
CA LYS A 208 11.93 9.95 1.05
C LYS A 208 10.48 9.92 0.61
N TRP A 209 9.60 10.30 1.53
CA TRP A 209 8.16 10.40 1.29
C TRP A 209 7.75 11.75 0.75
N TYR A 210 6.81 11.75 -0.20
CA TYR A 210 6.15 12.92 -0.76
C TYR A 210 4.64 12.67 -0.76
N PHE A 211 3.84 13.72 -0.50
CA PHE A 211 2.39 13.57 -0.49
C PHE A 211 1.71 14.07 -1.77
N LEU A 212 0.51 13.55 -1.99
CA LEU A 212 -0.46 13.99 -3.00
C LEU A 212 -1.89 13.75 -2.49
N GLY A 213 -2.85 14.53 -2.95
CA GLY A 213 -4.27 14.30 -2.71
C GLY A 213 -4.78 13.12 -3.55
N ALA A 214 -5.52 12.19 -2.93
CA ALA A 214 -6.07 11.04 -3.64
C ALA A 214 -7.20 11.45 -4.58
N CYS A 215 -7.13 11.08 -5.84
CA CYS A 215 -8.05 11.54 -6.90
C CYS A 215 -8.13 13.08 -7.01
N GLU A 216 -7.15 13.78 -6.49
CA GLU A 216 -7.05 15.24 -6.48
C GLU A 216 -5.71 15.65 -7.13
N PRO A 217 -5.59 15.58 -8.47
CA PRO A 217 -4.31 15.77 -9.15
C PRO A 217 -3.82 17.22 -9.06
N GLU A 218 -2.52 17.34 -8.81
CA GLU A 218 -1.76 18.59 -8.85
C GLU A 218 -0.56 18.40 -9.79
N GLU A 219 0.00 19.50 -10.29
CA GLU A 219 1.16 19.45 -11.20
C GLU A 219 2.45 18.97 -10.52
N ILE A 220 2.52 19.08 -9.19
CA ILE A 220 3.69 18.73 -8.38
C ILE A 220 3.29 17.99 -7.11
N LEU A 221 4.20 17.16 -6.59
CA LEU A 221 4.07 16.53 -5.27
C LEU A 221 4.20 17.59 -4.14
N ASN A 222 3.75 17.22 -2.95
CA ASN A 222 3.71 18.05 -1.75
C ASN A 222 2.81 19.29 -1.91
N LYS A 223 1.77 19.16 -2.72
CA LYS A 223 0.74 20.19 -2.92
C LYS A 223 -0.66 19.55 -2.82
N GLY A 224 -1.58 20.26 -2.20
CA GLY A 224 -2.99 19.91 -2.05
C GLY A 224 -3.71 21.00 -1.28
N TRP A 225 -5.05 21.04 -1.36
CA TRP A 225 -5.87 22.00 -0.63
C TRP A 225 -5.64 21.93 0.89
N PHE A 226 -5.32 20.75 1.41
CA PHE A 226 -5.09 20.47 2.83
C PHE A 226 -3.69 20.85 3.33
N THR A 227 -2.77 21.35 2.49
CA THR A 227 -1.38 21.65 2.86
C THR A 227 -1.30 22.56 4.09
N ASN A 228 -2.09 23.63 4.14
CA ASN A 228 -2.10 24.53 5.30
C ASN A 228 -2.78 23.92 6.53
N ALA A 229 -3.79 23.06 6.36
CA ALA A 229 -4.47 22.39 7.44
C ALA A 229 -3.56 21.32 8.07
N SER A 230 -2.88 20.52 7.25
CA SER A 230 -1.95 19.48 7.72
C SER A 230 -0.76 20.03 8.49
N SER A 231 -0.25 21.21 8.11
CA SER A 231 0.85 21.89 8.84
C SER A 231 0.51 22.27 10.28
N ARG A 232 -0.76 22.30 10.63
CA ARG A 232 -1.29 22.64 11.97
C ARG A 232 -2.07 21.49 12.60
N ALA A 233 -2.05 20.32 11.99
CA ALA A 233 -2.72 19.15 12.54
C ALA A 233 -2.10 18.73 13.88
N MET A 234 -2.93 18.15 14.75
CA MET A 234 -2.48 17.66 16.07
C MET A 234 -1.96 16.22 15.97
N MET A 235 -2.42 15.47 14.96
CA MET A 235 -2.01 14.10 14.68
C MET A 235 -2.12 13.84 13.17
N ILE A 236 -1.10 13.20 12.63
CA ILE A 236 -1.08 12.63 11.30
C ILE A 236 -0.37 11.29 11.42
N HIS A 237 -1.00 10.23 10.93
CA HIS A 237 -0.41 8.89 11.04
C HIS A 237 -0.58 8.07 9.77
N SER A 238 0.29 7.07 9.61
CA SER A 238 0.20 5.98 8.64
C SER A 238 0.13 4.64 9.35
N ARG A 239 -0.12 3.56 8.61
CA ARG A 239 -0.20 2.19 9.12
C ARG A 239 0.86 1.29 8.51
N VAL A 240 1.41 0.38 9.33
CA VAL A 240 2.31 -0.69 8.95
C VAL A 240 1.79 -2.00 9.53
N PHE A 241 1.82 -3.05 8.75
CA PHE A 241 1.33 -4.38 9.14
C PHE A 241 2.46 -5.38 9.40
N ASP A 242 3.69 -5.07 9.00
CA ASP A 242 4.89 -5.87 9.24
C ASP A 242 5.45 -5.62 10.65
N THR A 243 6.08 -6.62 11.24
CA THR A 243 6.81 -6.50 12.50
C THR A 243 8.13 -5.74 12.36
N LYS A 244 8.73 -5.75 11.16
CA LYS A 244 9.90 -4.93 10.83
C LYS A 244 9.41 -3.59 10.29
N ILE A 245 9.36 -2.62 11.19
CA ILE A 245 8.91 -1.27 10.87
C ILE A 245 10.00 -0.58 10.06
N PRO A 246 9.70 -0.06 8.85
CA PRO A 246 10.57 0.88 8.17
C PRO A 246 10.79 2.10 9.08
N GLU A 247 11.54 3.05 8.71
CA GLU A 247 11.78 4.25 9.49
C GLU A 247 10.47 4.94 9.94
N GLY A 248 10.34 5.30 11.24
CA GLY A 248 9.19 6.02 11.77
C GLY A 248 9.08 5.98 13.30
N GLU A 249 8.34 6.93 13.86
CA GLU A 249 8.00 7.00 15.28
C GLU A 249 6.68 6.26 15.54
N VAL A 250 6.71 5.20 16.34
CA VAL A 250 5.52 4.43 16.71
C VAL A 250 4.67 5.23 17.68
N ILE A 251 3.40 5.47 17.33
CA ILE A 251 2.39 6.09 18.21
C ILE A 251 1.68 5.01 19.03
N GLY A 252 1.38 3.87 18.44
CA GLY A 252 0.66 2.79 19.07
C GLY A 252 0.56 1.56 18.17
N THR A 253 0.11 0.46 18.76
CA THR A 253 -0.13 -0.81 18.08
C THR A 253 -1.53 -1.30 18.44
N ASP A 254 -2.27 -1.78 17.45
CA ASP A 254 -3.57 -2.44 17.63
C ASP A 254 -3.54 -3.78 16.87
N GLY A 255 -3.47 -4.88 17.62
CA GLY A 255 -3.28 -6.21 17.07
C GLY A 255 -2.02 -6.29 16.20
N MET A 256 -2.19 -6.56 14.92
CA MET A 256 -1.10 -6.66 13.93
C MET A 256 -0.83 -5.35 13.17
N VAL A 257 -1.42 -4.26 13.60
CA VAL A 257 -1.29 -2.95 12.95
C VAL A 257 -0.48 -2.02 13.83
N THR A 258 0.58 -1.44 13.29
CA THR A 258 1.37 -0.39 13.95
C THR A 258 1.10 0.95 13.31
N MET A 259 0.78 1.96 14.10
CA MET A 259 0.58 3.34 13.66
C MET A 259 1.87 4.15 13.85
N LEU A 260 2.29 4.82 12.77
CA LEU A 260 3.47 5.67 12.73
C LEU A 260 3.08 7.15 12.74
N ASN A 261 3.80 7.95 13.50
CA ASN A 261 3.64 9.40 13.54
C ASN A 261 4.28 10.06 12.31
N GLU A 262 3.45 10.74 11.52
CA GLU A 262 3.90 11.43 10.31
C GLU A 262 3.91 12.96 10.47
N LEU A 263 3.50 13.47 11.62
CA LEU A 263 3.29 14.90 11.88
C LEU A 263 4.51 15.78 11.53
N LYS A 264 5.72 15.29 11.81
CA LYS A 264 6.97 16.06 11.56
C LYS A 264 7.19 16.43 10.09
N ARG A 265 6.65 15.64 9.15
CA ARG A 265 6.75 15.92 7.71
C ARG A 265 5.87 17.07 7.25
N TYR A 266 4.80 17.34 7.99
CA TYR A 266 3.82 18.39 7.67
C TYR A 266 3.97 19.64 8.53
N ALA A 267 4.64 19.54 9.67
CA ALA A 267 4.86 20.68 10.52
C ALA A 267 5.72 21.76 9.82
N VAL A 268 5.24 22.98 9.83
CA VAL A 268 6.06 24.13 9.39
C VAL A 268 7.17 24.31 10.42
N THR A 269 8.39 23.97 10.05
CA THR A 269 9.57 24.39 10.81
C THR A 269 9.61 25.92 10.74
N LYS A 270 9.39 26.58 11.86
CA LYS A 270 9.73 28.00 11.98
C LYS A 270 11.27 28.07 11.94
N GLU A 271 11.83 28.45 10.80
CA GLU A 271 13.18 28.98 10.72
C GLU A 271 13.27 30.29 11.47
#